data_707491cbda0baf295a4f7c09046f5150
#
_entry.id   707491cbda0baf295a4f7c09046f5150
#
_cell.length_a   1.000
_cell.length_b   1.000
_cell.length_c   1.000
_cell.angle_alpha   90.00
_cell.angle_beta   90.00
_cell.angle_gamma   90.00
#
_symmetry.space_group_name_H-M   'P 1'
#
loop_
_entity.id
_entity.type
_entity.pdbx_description
1 polymer ?
#
loop_
_entity_poly.entity_id
_entity_poly.type
_entity_poly.pdbx_seq_one_letter_code
_entity_poly.pdbx_strand_id
1 'polypeptide(L)'
;MKKGTMTAILTTLAAAVLLTAMLMVIAVPSHVIMKDRVIVEGLFSSRVEIPFSSIKAVEILDDPERGTKVTGIASILASSGVYRVDEVDYYLFAYEKVRPLIAIRTEDASILFNCSTEEKTLKAFSDLKSAVLLP
;
A
#
# COMPACT_ATOMS: atom_id res chain seq x y z
N MET A 1 -29.75 -35.03 -0.71
CA MET A 1 -29.72 -33.70 -1.33
C MET A 1 -30.04 -33.81 -2.83
N LYS A 2 -30.91 -33.00 -3.32
CA LYS A 2 -31.26 -32.97 -4.76
C LYS A 2 -30.08 -32.40 -5.56
N LYS A 3 -29.83 -32.91 -6.78
CA LYS A 3 -28.75 -32.46 -7.66
C LYS A 3 -28.72 -30.93 -7.85
N GLY A 4 -29.91 -30.31 -8.03
CA GLY A 4 -30.01 -28.85 -8.20
C GLY A 4 -29.54 -28.05 -6.98
N THR A 5 -29.80 -28.54 -5.77
CA THR A 5 -29.33 -27.88 -4.53
C THR A 5 -27.83 -27.95 -4.39
N MET A 6 -27.22 -29.10 -4.69
CA MET A 6 -25.78 -29.28 -4.63
C MET A 6 -25.08 -28.39 -5.67
N THR A 7 -25.62 -28.31 -6.88
CA THR A 7 -25.07 -27.41 -7.92
C THR A 7 -25.15 -25.95 -7.49
N ALA A 8 -26.23 -25.53 -6.88
CA ALA A 8 -26.40 -24.15 -6.39
C ALA A 8 -25.38 -23.84 -5.29
N ILE A 9 -25.15 -24.76 -4.35
CA ILE A 9 -24.14 -24.58 -3.28
C ILE A 9 -22.75 -24.47 -3.87
N LEU A 10 -22.37 -25.35 -4.79
CA LEU A 10 -21.06 -25.35 -5.43
C LEU A 10 -20.84 -24.05 -6.23
N THR A 11 -21.84 -23.60 -6.97
CA THR A 11 -21.78 -22.34 -7.73
C THR A 11 -21.60 -21.15 -6.81
N THR A 12 -22.32 -21.10 -5.69
CA THR A 12 -22.22 -20.02 -4.71
C THR A 12 -20.84 -20.01 -4.06
N LEU A 13 -20.28 -21.18 -3.70
CA LEU A 13 -18.95 -21.28 -3.14
C LEU A 13 -17.89 -20.83 -4.14
N ALA A 14 -17.99 -21.24 -5.40
CA ALA A 14 -17.06 -20.83 -6.44
C ALA A 14 -17.10 -19.31 -6.66
N ALA A 15 -18.30 -18.71 -6.69
CA ALA A 15 -18.46 -17.26 -6.81
C ALA A 15 -17.86 -16.53 -5.61
N ALA A 16 -18.05 -17.03 -4.40
CA ALA A 16 -17.47 -16.44 -3.20
C ALA A 16 -15.94 -16.50 -3.21
N VAL A 17 -15.36 -17.61 -3.63
CA VAL A 17 -13.89 -17.75 -3.76
C VAL A 17 -13.34 -16.81 -4.81
N LEU A 18 -13.98 -16.69 -5.96
CA LEU A 18 -13.59 -15.76 -7.03
C LEU A 18 -13.66 -14.31 -6.56
N LEU A 19 -14.73 -13.95 -5.86
CA LEU A 19 -14.90 -12.60 -5.33
C LEU A 19 -13.84 -12.27 -4.31
N THR A 20 -13.53 -13.19 -3.41
CA THR A 20 -12.47 -13.01 -2.40
C THR A 20 -11.10 -12.87 -3.07
N ALA A 21 -10.80 -13.71 -4.06
CA ALA A 21 -9.54 -13.62 -4.81
C ALA A 21 -9.45 -12.30 -5.56
N MET A 22 -10.54 -11.84 -6.17
CA MET A 22 -10.60 -10.57 -6.87
C MET A 22 -10.39 -9.37 -5.93
N LEU A 23 -11.01 -9.41 -4.76
CA LEU A 23 -10.81 -8.40 -3.72
C LEU A 23 -9.37 -8.36 -3.23
N MET A 24 -8.73 -9.51 -3.09
CA MET A 24 -7.31 -9.58 -2.72
C MET A 24 -6.39 -8.98 -3.76
N VAL A 25 -6.70 -9.15 -5.05
CA VAL A 25 -5.92 -8.56 -6.16
C VAL A 25 -6.08 -7.04 -6.20
N ILE A 26 -7.30 -6.55 -5.98
CA ILE A 26 -7.60 -5.09 -5.96
C ILE A 26 -7.00 -4.44 -4.71
N ALA A 27 -6.73 -5.21 -3.70
CA ALA A 27 -6.32 -4.78 -2.37
C ALA A 27 -4.81 -4.60 -2.19
N VAL A 28 -4.03 -4.58 -3.25
CA VAL A 28 -2.58 -4.41 -3.14
C VAL A 28 -2.16 -2.96 -3.34
N PRO A 29 -1.20 -2.46 -2.55
CA PRO A 29 -0.65 -1.13 -2.74
C PRO A 29 0.02 -0.97 -4.11
N SER A 30 -0.12 0.22 -4.68
CA SER A 30 0.57 0.60 -5.90
C SER A 30 1.03 2.05 -5.82
N HIS A 31 1.96 2.42 -6.69
CA HIS A 31 2.43 3.79 -6.77
C HIS A 31 2.65 4.17 -8.22
N VAL A 32 2.54 5.46 -8.51
CA VAL A 32 2.85 6.03 -9.82
C VAL A 32 3.67 7.29 -9.62
N ILE A 33 4.83 7.36 -10.28
CA ILE A 33 5.68 8.55 -10.29
C ILE A 33 5.37 9.34 -11.56
N MET A 34 4.87 10.55 -11.40
CA MET A 34 4.57 11.46 -12.50
C MET A 34 5.65 12.55 -12.62
N LYS A 35 5.45 13.53 -13.49
CA LYS A 35 6.43 14.61 -13.69
C LYS A 35 6.54 15.55 -12.49
N ASP A 36 5.44 15.76 -11.77
CA ASP A 36 5.34 16.75 -10.69
C ASP A 36 4.89 16.18 -9.35
N ARG A 37 4.54 14.90 -9.31
CA ARG A 37 3.98 14.25 -8.11
C ARG A 37 4.21 12.76 -8.10
N VAL A 38 4.09 12.18 -6.92
CA VAL A 38 3.94 10.74 -6.74
C VAL A 38 2.55 10.45 -6.18
N ILE A 39 1.93 9.40 -6.67
CA ILE A 39 0.62 8.94 -6.20
C ILE A 39 0.81 7.57 -5.58
N VAL A 40 0.40 7.41 -4.34
CA VAL A 40 0.41 6.12 -3.63
C VAL A 40 -1.02 5.71 -3.38
N GLU A 41 -1.38 4.52 -3.83
CA GLU A 41 -2.71 3.98 -3.71
C GLU A 41 -2.69 2.70 -2.89
N GLY A 42 -3.77 2.43 -2.20
CA GLY A 42 -3.96 1.23 -1.43
C GLY A 42 -5.35 0.66 -1.60
N LEU A 43 -5.77 -0.09 -0.61
CA LEU A 43 -7.06 -0.78 -0.59
C LEU A 43 -8.24 0.18 -0.68
N PHE A 44 -9.25 -0.21 -1.45
CA PHE A 44 -10.55 0.50 -1.54
C PHE A 44 -10.42 1.99 -1.82
N SER A 45 -9.66 2.34 -2.85
CA SER A 45 -9.50 3.72 -3.32
C SER A 45 -8.84 4.67 -2.32
N SER A 46 -8.19 4.15 -1.26
CA SER A 46 -7.32 4.98 -0.44
C SER A 46 -6.17 5.47 -1.31
N ARG A 47 -5.96 6.78 -1.34
CA ARG A 47 -5.02 7.41 -2.28
C ARG A 47 -4.43 8.67 -1.67
N VAL A 48 -3.13 8.82 -1.82
CA VAL A 48 -2.43 10.04 -1.43
C VAL A 48 -1.64 10.55 -2.63
N GLU A 49 -1.86 11.79 -2.99
CA GLU A 49 -1.09 12.50 -4.01
C GLU A 49 -0.11 13.45 -3.33
N ILE A 50 1.16 13.34 -3.68
CA ILE A 50 2.21 14.11 -3.03
C ILE A 50 2.96 14.89 -4.11
N PRO A 51 2.75 16.22 -4.19
CA PRO A 51 3.54 17.05 -5.10
C PRO A 51 5.02 17.01 -4.73
N PHE A 52 5.90 16.94 -5.69
CA PHE A 52 7.35 16.92 -5.41
C PHE A 52 7.80 18.17 -4.64
N SER A 53 7.15 19.30 -4.88
CA SER A 53 7.44 20.56 -4.16
C SER A 53 7.19 20.48 -2.66
N SER A 54 6.33 19.56 -2.21
CA SER A 54 6.03 19.39 -0.78
C SER A 54 6.94 18.37 -0.09
N ILE A 55 7.74 17.62 -0.84
CA ILE A 55 8.58 16.56 -0.29
C ILE A 55 9.82 17.17 0.36
N LYS A 56 10.03 16.89 1.64
CA LYS A 56 11.19 17.31 2.41
C LYS A 56 12.30 16.26 2.43
N ALA A 57 11.92 14.97 2.42
CA ALA A 57 12.88 13.87 2.43
C ALA A 57 12.26 12.62 1.83
N VAL A 58 13.09 11.81 1.20
CA VAL A 58 12.75 10.46 0.75
C VAL A 58 13.81 9.53 1.32
N GLU A 59 13.40 8.57 2.12
CA GLU A 59 14.28 7.65 2.83
C GLU A 59 13.84 6.21 2.62
N ILE A 60 14.77 5.27 2.76
CA ILE A 60 14.45 3.85 2.85
C ILE A 60 14.64 3.41 4.29
N LEU A 61 13.64 2.76 4.85
CA LEU A 61 13.67 2.24 6.22
C LEU A 61 13.66 0.72 6.16
N ASP A 62 14.60 0.10 6.88
CA ASP A 62 14.69 -1.36 6.94
C ASP A 62 13.88 -1.85 8.13
N ASP A 63 12.73 -2.48 7.83
CA ASP A 63 11.82 -3.08 8.80
C ASP A 63 11.44 -2.17 9.98
N PRO A 64 10.91 -0.96 9.72
CA PRO A 64 10.54 -0.04 10.79
C PRO A 64 9.33 -0.53 11.59
N GLU A 65 9.24 -0.08 12.84
CA GLU A 65 8.06 -0.30 13.66
C GLU A 65 6.83 0.33 13.02
N ARG A 66 5.77 -0.44 12.83
CA ARG A 66 4.54 0.02 12.18
C ARG A 66 3.54 0.62 13.14
N GLY A 67 3.59 0.24 14.43
CA GLY A 67 2.72 0.77 15.46
C GLY A 67 1.30 0.21 15.39
N THR A 68 0.33 1.04 15.76
CA THR A 68 -1.07 0.66 15.90
C THR A 68 -1.90 1.24 14.76
N LYS A 69 -2.77 0.43 14.17
CA LYS A 69 -3.70 0.89 13.15
C LYS A 69 -4.74 1.83 13.77
N VAL A 70 -4.87 3.04 13.23
CA VAL A 70 -5.90 4.01 13.62
C VAL A 70 -7.13 3.84 12.75
N THR A 71 -6.95 3.86 11.43
CA THR A 71 -8.01 3.60 10.44
C THR A 71 -7.41 2.84 9.27
N GLY A 72 -8.26 2.18 8.50
CA GLY A 72 -7.83 1.51 7.28
C GLY A 72 -8.12 0.03 7.30
N ILE A 73 -7.53 -0.66 6.34
CA ILE A 73 -7.77 -2.07 6.09
C ILE A 73 -6.44 -2.82 6.06
N ALA A 74 -6.41 -3.95 6.76
CA ALA A 74 -5.29 -4.85 6.77
C ALA A 74 -5.74 -6.25 6.33
N SER A 75 -4.94 -6.88 5.48
CA SER A 75 -5.10 -8.28 5.10
C SER A 75 -3.79 -9.03 5.38
N ILE A 76 -3.78 -10.33 5.10
CA ILE A 76 -2.55 -11.12 5.19
C ILE A 76 -1.51 -10.73 4.13
N LEU A 77 -1.94 -10.04 3.06
CA LEU A 77 -1.06 -9.64 1.96
C LEU A 77 -0.57 -8.21 2.10
N ALA A 78 -1.43 -7.30 2.57
CA ALA A 78 -1.13 -5.87 2.56
C ALA A 78 -1.95 -5.09 3.58
N SER A 79 -1.45 -3.91 3.93
CA SER A 79 -2.13 -2.95 4.81
C SER A 79 -2.18 -1.58 4.15
N SER A 80 -3.30 -0.91 4.30
CA SER A 80 -3.51 0.46 3.82
C SER A 80 -4.28 1.26 4.86
N GLY A 81 -3.77 2.42 5.23
CA GLY A 81 -4.50 3.29 6.14
C GLY A 81 -3.61 4.21 6.94
N VAL A 82 -4.14 4.69 8.04
CA VAL A 82 -3.43 5.53 9.00
C VAL A 82 -3.00 4.68 10.19
N TYR A 83 -1.74 4.76 10.51
CA TYR A 83 -1.11 4.06 11.63
C TYR A 83 -0.49 5.07 12.59
N ARG A 84 -0.23 4.64 13.82
CA ARG A 84 0.31 5.50 14.87
C ARG A 84 1.49 4.85 15.57
N VAL A 85 2.59 5.59 15.64
CA VAL A 85 3.78 5.24 16.42
C VAL A 85 4.11 6.44 17.30
N ASP A 86 4.29 6.23 18.61
CA ASP A 86 4.66 7.29 19.56
C ASP A 86 3.79 8.55 19.43
N GLU A 87 2.47 8.37 19.34
CA GLU A 87 1.47 9.42 19.22
C GLU A 87 1.53 10.22 17.90
N VAL A 88 2.29 9.77 16.92
CA VAL A 88 2.39 10.39 15.60
C VAL A 88 1.71 9.50 14.56
N ASP A 89 0.77 10.07 13.83
CA ASP A 89 0.06 9.39 12.76
C ASP A 89 0.82 9.48 11.45
N TYR A 90 0.75 8.42 10.65
CA TYR A 90 1.34 8.38 9.32
C TYR A 90 0.50 7.50 8.39
N TYR A 91 0.65 7.68 7.09
CA TYR A 91 0.01 6.82 6.09
C TYR A 91 0.88 5.62 5.80
N LEU A 92 0.27 4.43 5.77
CA LEU A 92 0.95 3.18 5.45
C LEU A 92 0.26 2.49 4.28
N PHE A 93 1.05 2.13 3.27
CA PHE A 93 0.61 1.34 2.11
C PHE A 93 1.65 0.26 1.88
N ALA A 94 1.49 -0.89 2.51
CA ALA A 94 2.57 -1.88 2.58
C ALA A 94 2.11 -3.30 2.28
N TYR A 95 2.96 -4.00 1.54
CA TYR A 95 2.91 -5.45 1.47
C TYR A 95 3.48 -6.03 2.76
N GLU A 96 2.75 -6.94 3.40
CA GLU A 96 3.09 -7.45 4.74
C GLU A 96 4.41 -8.20 4.81
N LYS A 97 4.76 -8.93 3.74
CA LYS A 97 5.96 -9.76 3.70
C LYS A 97 7.22 -9.06 3.24
N VAL A 98 7.11 -7.80 2.83
CA VAL A 98 8.25 -7.01 2.35
C VAL A 98 8.69 -6.06 3.46
N ARG A 99 9.92 -6.22 3.93
CA ARG A 99 10.43 -5.47 5.10
C ARG A 99 10.73 -4.01 4.82
N PRO A 100 11.52 -3.65 3.79
CA PRO A 100 11.85 -2.25 3.59
C PRO A 100 10.62 -1.43 3.21
N LEU A 101 10.57 -0.22 3.73
CA LEU A 101 9.57 0.79 3.41
C LEU A 101 10.22 2.05 2.91
N ILE A 102 9.64 2.63 1.87
CA ILE A 102 10.03 3.97 1.41
C ILE A 102 9.24 4.97 2.25
N ALA A 103 9.94 5.91 2.86
CA ALA A 103 9.33 6.98 3.63
C ALA A 103 9.43 8.29 2.85
N ILE A 104 8.28 8.88 2.55
CA ILE A 104 8.16 10.21 1.98
C ILE A 104 7.73 11.14 3.11
N ARG A 105 8.55 12.13 3.41
CA ARG A 105 8.24 13.10 4.45
C ARG A 105 7.90 14.44 3.84
N THR A 106 6.78 14.98 4.27
CA THR A 106 6.37 16.35 3.96
C THR A 106 6.32 17.15 5.25
N GLU A 107 6.00 18.44 5.16
CA GLU A 107 5.86 19.28 6.34
C GLU A 107 4.75 18.77 7.27
N ASP A 108 3.65 18.26 6.69
CA ASP A 108 2.44 17.90 7.44
C ASP A 108 2.24 16.40 7.64
N ALA A 109 2.94 15.57 6.90
CA ALA A 109 2.67 14.13 6.90
C ALA A 109 3.88 13.28 6.56
N SER A 110 3.82 12.02 6.94
CA SER A 110 4.73 10.98 6.49
C SER A 110 3.92 9.89 5.81
N ILE A 111 4.42 9.43 4.67
CA ILE A 111 3.80 8.37 3.89
C ILE A 111 4.83 7.25 3.73
N LEU A 112 4.50 6.06 4.19
CA LEU A 112 5.34 4.89 4.09
C LEU A 112 4.69 3.90 3.15
N PHE A 113 5.44 3.42 2.16
CA PHE A 113 4.95 2.42 1.22
C PHE A 113 6.06 1.51 0.74
N ASN A 114 5.70 0.37 0.21
CA ASN A 114 6.61 -0.53 -0.47
C ASN A 114 5.95 -1.20 -1.68
N CYS A 115 6.72 -2.03 -2.36
CA CYS A 115 6.27 -2.78 -3.53
C CYS A 115 6.19 -4.28 -3.19
N SER A 116 5.77 -5.07 -4.16
CA SER A 116 5.52 -6.51 -3.96
C SER A 116 6.76 -7.35 -3.65
N THR A 117 7.95 -6.80 -3.89
CA THR A 117 9.24 -7.42 -3.54
C THR A 117 10.20 -6.37 -3.01
N GLU A 118 11.22 -6.82 -2.29
CA GLU A 118 12.30 -5.95 -1.82
C GLU A 118 13.01 -5.28 -3.00
N GLU A 119 13.32 -6.03 -4.05
CA GLU A 119 13.98 -5.51 -5.26
C GLU A 119 13.17 -4.40 -5.91
N LYS A 120 11.86 -4.60 -6.09
CA LYS A 120 10.98 -3.58 -6.65
C LYS A 120 10.88 -2.35 -5.74
N THR A 121 10.91 -2.55 -4.44
CA THR A 121 10.91 -1.45 -3.47
C THR A 121 12.16 -0.59 -3.58
N LEU A 122 13.33 -1.23 -3.66
CA LEU A 122 14.61 -0.52 -3.81
C LEU A 122 14.68 0.23 -5.14
N LYS A 123 14.16 -0.38 -6.21
CA LYS A 123 14.08 0.30 -7.52
C LYS A 123 13.15 1.51 -7.46
N ALA A 124 11.99 1.37 -6.88
CA ALA A 124 11.03 2.47 -6.71
C ALA A 124 11.63 3.61 -5.89
N PHE A 125 12.38 3.28 -4.84
CA PHE A 125 13.11 4.27 -4.03
C PHE A 125 14.11 5.04 -4.89
N SER A 126 14.91 4.36 -5.67
CA SER A 126 15.89 4.98 -6.57
C SER A 126 15.22 5.87 -7.61
N ASP A 127 14.15 5.39 -8.24
CA ASP A 127 13.40 6.15 -9.24
C ASP A 127 12.78 7.41 -8.62
N LEU A 128 12.21 7.30 -7.42
CA LEU A 128 11.59 8.43 -6.73
C LEU A 128 12.63 9.47 -6.32
N LYS A 129 13.76 9.03 -5.77
CA LYS A 129 14.85 9.95 -5.41
C LYS A 129 15.36 10.73 -6.62
N SER A 130 15.51 10.05 -7.74
CA SER A 130 15.95 10.70 -8.98
C SER A 130 14.91 11.71 -9.48
N ALA A 131 13.62 11.36 -9.42
CA ALA A 131 12.54 12.24 -9.86
C ALA A 131 12.41 13.50 -9.00
N VAL A 132 12.57 13.36 -7.68
CA VAL A 132 12.47 14.49 -6.74
C VAL A 132 13.67 15.43 -6.82
N LEU A 133 14.87 14.91 -7.10
CA LEU A 133 16.10 15.72 -7.20
C LEU A 133 16.25 16.41 -8.56
N LEU A 134 15.54 15.98 -9.58
CA LEU A 134 15.59 16.63 -10.89
C LEU A 134 14.80 17.93 -10.87
N PRO A 135 15.39 19.03 -11.38
CA PRO A 135 14.68 20.31 -11.44
C PRO A 135 13.51 20.30 -12.44
#